data_e6fcf542e85f3e2446f4455de9315d61
#
_entry.id   e6fcf542e85f3e2446f4455de9315d61
#
_cell.length_a   1.000
_cell.length_b   1.000
_cell.length_c   1.000
_cell.angle_alpha   90.00
_cell.angle_beta   90.00
_cell.angle_gamma   90.00
#
_symmetry.space_group_name_H-M   'P 1'
#
loop_
_entity.id
_entity.type
_entity.pdbx_description
1 polymer ?
#
loop_
_entity_poly.entity_id
_entity_poly.type
_entity_poly.pdbx_seq_one_letter_code
_entity_poly.pdbx_strand_id
1 'polypeptide(L)'
;KKGIILGVGNQRSIAWAVAEHFHKEGAELALTYLLDPKGRFEANVKKLGQKVNATMIKDCDVASNESINSLIKSLNDHWGELDFLIHSLAFADQKDLQKEFSSTTREGFAKAHEISAFSLLPLVEGVAPMMKNKGGGSIISMSFIGSNLAVPHYHVMGPAKASLEASSRYLARELGPYNIRVNVVSSGAIKTLSSAGIKDFAEL
;
A
#
# COMPACT_ATOMS: atom_id res chain seq x y z
N LYS A 1 -17.27 -6.58 -7.96
CA LYS A 1 -16.07 -7.08 -7.24
C LYS A 1 -15.83 -6.26 -5.99
N LYS A 2 -15.33 -6.88 -4.92
CA LYS A 2 -15.09 -6.27 -3.63
C LYS A 2 -13.59 -6.18 -3.37
N GLY A 3 -13.10 -5.02 -2.95
CA GLY A 3 -11.68 -4.89 -2.70
C GLY A 3 -11.28 -3.74 -1.80
N ILE A 4 -10.08 -3.90 -1.23
CA ILE A 4 -9.48 -2.89 -0.36
C ILE A 4 -8.30 -2.21 -1.05
N ILE A 5 -8.24 -0.89 -0.89
CA ILE A 5 -7.16 -0.05 -1.41
C ILE A 5 -6.53 0.73 -0.25
N LEU A 6 -5.26 0.43 0.02
CA LEU A 6 -4.47 1.14 1.02
C LEU A 6 -3.60 2.20 0.35
N GLY A 7 -3.42 3.35 1.02
CA GLY A 7 -2.53 4.42 0.57
C GLY A 7 -3.24 5.59 -0.13
N VAL A 8 -4.56 5.69 -0.02
CA VAL A 8 -5.31 6.87 -0.48
C VAL A 8 -5.02 8.02 0.49
N GLY A 9 -4.13 8.94 0.11
CA GLY A 9 -3.83 10.13 0.92
C GLY A 9 -4.53 11.39 0.42
N ASN A 10 -4.57 11.57 -0.90
CA ASN A 10 -5.22 12.68 -1.58
C ASN A 10 -5.49 12.34 -3.05
N GLN A 11 -6.03 13.29 -3.81
CA GLN A 11 -6.36 13.11 -5.25
C GLN A 11 -5.14 12.87 -6.16
N ARG A 12 -3.91 13.10 -5.67
CA ARG A 12 -2.67 12.86 -6.43
C ARG A 12 -2.03 11.52 -6.09
N SER A 13 -2.59 10.75 -5.15
CA SER A 13 -2.05 9.42 -4.83
C SER A 13 -2.38 8.42 -5.95
N ILE A 14 -1.45 7.52 -6.23
CA ILE A 14 -1.68 6.41 -7.18
C ILE A 14 -2.89 5.58 -6.74
N ALA A 15 -3.00 5.32 -5.45
CA ALA A 15 -4.13 4.61 -4.85
C ALA A 15 -5.49 5.26 -5.17
N TRP A 16 -5.54 6.60 -5.25
CA TRP A 16 -6.76 7.30 -5.62
C TRP A 16 -7.14 7.06 -7.08
N ALA A 17 -6.18 7.15 -8.00
CA ALA A 17 -6.43 6.87 -9.42
C ALA A 17 -6.92 5.43 -9.63
N VAL A 18 -6.38 4.46 -8.87
CA VAL A 18 -6.86 3.07 -8.87
C VAL A 18 -8.29 3.00 -8.34
N ALA A 19 -8.60 3.69 -7.23
CA ALA A 19 -9.95 3.70 -6.66
C ALA A 19 -10.99 4.28 -7.64
N GLU A 20 -10.68 5.40 -8.28
CA GLU A 20 -11.56 5.99 -9.31
C GLU A 20 -11.82 5.05 -10.49
N HIS A 21 -10.77 4.39 -10.97
CA HIS A 21 -10.90 3.46 -12.08
C HIS A 21 -11.73 2.23 -11.69
N PHE A 22 -11.45 1.62 -10.55
CA PHE A 22 -12.16 0.43 -10.08
C PHE A 22 -13.63 0.72 -9.76
N HIS A 23 -13.92 1.92 -9.23
CA HIS A 23 -15.30 2.37 -9.06
C HIS A 23 -16.05 2.47 -10.40
N LYS A 24 -15.43 3.03 -11.44
CA LYS A 24 -16.03 3.11 -12.79
C LYS A 24 -16.33 1.72 -13.38
N GLU A 25 -15.50 0.73 -13.02
CA GLU A 25 -15.68 -0.67 -13.39
C GLU A 25 -16.67 -1.42 -12.46
N GLY A 26 -17.38 -0.72 -11.59
CA GLY A 26 -18.41 -1.28 -10.72
C GLY A 26 -17.90 -2.07 -9.52
N ALA A 27 -16.68 -1.81 -9.05
CA ALA A 27 -16.18 -2.42 -7.82
C ALA A 27 -16.74 -1.74 -6.57
N GLU A 28 -17.03 -2.54 -5.55
CA GLU A 28 -17.27 -2.09 -4.18
C GLU A 28 -15.91 -1.92 -3.47
N LEU A 29 -15.69 -0.76 -2.87
CA LEU A 29 -14.38 -0.37 -2.37
C LEU A 29 -14.38 -0.14 -0.85
N ALA A 30 -13.35 -0.68 -0.19
CA ALA A 30 -12.90 -0.27 1.13
C ALA A 30 -11.65 0.58 0.97
N LEU A 31 -11.59 1.71 1.66
CA LEU A 31 -10.45 2.61 1.70
C LEU A 31 -9.91 2.73 3.11
N THR A 32 -8.60 2.96 3.25
CA THR A 32 -7.98 3.17 4.55
C THR A 32 -7.30 4.53 4.65
N TYR A 33 -7.16 5.01 5.89
CA TYR A 33 -6.38 6.18 6.23
C TYR A 33 -5.54 5.93 7.49
N LEU A 34 -4.46 6.68 7.64
CA LEU A 34 -3.69 6.72 8.87
C LEU A 34 -4.28 7.81 9.78
N LEU A 35 -4.50 7.50 11.06
CA LEU A 35 -4.88 8.50 12.04
C LEU A 35 -3.75 9.52 12.20
N ASP A 36 -4.08 10.79 12.07
CA ASP A 36 -3.18 11.91 12.37
C ASP A 36 -3.81 12.81 13.45
N PRO A 37 -2.99 13.48 14.28
CA PRO A 37 -3.50 14.29 15.40
C PRO A 37 -4.48 15.41 15.00
N LYS A 38 -4.49 15.79 13.72
CA LYS A 38 -5.36 16.85 13.17
C LYS A 38 -6.55 16.29 12.38
N GLY A 39 -6.67 14.96 12.23
CA GLY A 39 -7.75 14.30 11.48
C GLY A 39 -7.79 14.63 9.99
N ARG A 40 -6.70 15.14 9.41
CA ARG A 40 -6.68 15.59 8.01
C ARG A 40 -6.75 14.44 7.02
N PHE A 41 -6.08 13.32 7.31
CA PHE A 41 -6.14 12.16 6.45
C PHE A 41 -7.53 11.54 6.46
N GLU A 42 -8.14 11.42 7.65
CA GLU A 42 -9.51 10.95 7.78
C GLU A 42 -10.50 11.80 6.97
N ALA A 43 -10.47 13.13 7.16
CA ALA A 43 -11.36 14.04 6.44
C ALA A 43 -11.19 13.95 4.91
N ASN A 44 -9.93 13.88 4.43
CA ASN A 44 -9.63 13.73 3.01
C ASN A 44 -10.14 12.40 2.46
N VAL A 45 -9.85 11.29 3.12
CA VAL A 45 -10.23 9.96 2.61
C VAL A 45 -11.75 9.77 2.68
N LYS A 46 -12.43 10.28 3.70
CA LYS A 46 -13.90 10.30 3.75
C LYS A 46 -14.50 11.07 2.58
N LYS A 47 -13.98 12.28 2.28
CA LYS A 47 -14.44 13.08 1.14
C LYS A 47 -14.19 12.38 -0.20
N LEU A 48 -13.05 11.72 -0.36
CA LEU A 48 -12.72 10.96 -1.57
C LEU A 48 -13.58 9.70 -1.68
N GLY A 49 -13.76 8.98 -0.57
CA GLY A 49 -14.59 7.79 -0.52
C GLY A 49 -16.05 8.04 -0.94
N GLN A 50 -16.61 9.21 -0.61
CA GLN A 50 -17.93 9.61 -1.10
C GLN A 50 -18.01 9.67 -2.63
N LYS A 51 -16.93 10.10 -3.30
CA LYS A 51 -16.88 10.21 -4.77
C LYS A 51 -16.87 8.86 -5.48
N VAL A 52 -16.40 7.82 -4.81
CA VAL A 52 -16.34 6.45 -5.35
C VAL A 52 -17.32 5.51 -4.63
N ASN A 53 -18.27 6.07 -3.90
CA ASN A 53 -19.26 5.31 -3.12
C ASN A 53 -18.62 4.19 -2.30
N ALA A 54 -17.48 4.50 -1.64
CA ALA A 54 -16.77 3.51 -0.84
C ALA A 54 -17.70 2.99 0.28
N THR A 55 -17.87 1.68 0.34
CA THR A 55 -18.77 1.02 1.30
C THR A 55 -18.17 0.90 2.68
N MET A 56 -16.81 1.02 2.77
CA MET A 56 -16.08 1.07 4.03
C MET A 56 -14.94 2.08 3.95
N ILE A 57 -14.78 2.86 5.01
CA ILE A 57 -13.62 3.73 5.21
C ILE A 57 -13.16 3.53 6.66
N LYS A 58 -11.92 3.05 6.84
CA LYS A 58 -11.42 2.68 8.16
C LYS A 58 -9.99 3.15 8.36
N ASP A 59 -9.67 3.51 9.61
CA ASP A 59 -8.31 3.75 10.03
C ASP A 59 -7.47 2.46 9.98
N CYS A 60 -6.22 2.59 9.58
CA CYS A 60 -5.25 1.50 9.65
C CYS A 60 -3.83 2.04 9.73
N ASP A 61 -3.17 1.79 10.86
CA ASP A 61 -1.73 1.92 10.98
C ASP A 61 -1.10 0.56 10.68
N VAL A 62 -0.40 0.46 9.56
CA VAL A 62 0.22 -0.80 9.12
C VAL A 62 1.49 -1.16 9.88
N ALA A 63 1.96 -0.30 10.78
CA ALA A 63 3.00 -0.61 11.76
C ALA A 63 2.43 -1.24 13.06
N SER A 64 1.10 -1.38 13.18
CA SER A 64 0.44 -1.99 14.33
C SER A 64 -0.33 -3.24 13.91
N ASN A 65 0.03 -4.39 14.48
CA ASN A 65 -0.70 -5.64 14.27
C ASN A 65 -2.16 -5.53 14.76
N GLU A 66 -2.41 -4.83 15.86
CA GLU A 66 -3.76 -4.61 16.40
C GLU A 66 -4.63 -3.82 15.40
N SER A 67 -4.04 -2.80 14.78
CA SER A 67 -4.73 -1.99 13.77
C SER A 67 -5.04 -2.81 12.52
N ILE A 68 -4.08 -3.60 12.03
CA ILE A 68 -4.29 -4.51 10.90
C ILE A 68 -5.38 -5.54 11.24
N ASN A 69 -5.31 -6.19 12.40
CA ASN A 69 -6.32 -7.17 12.83
C ASN A 69 -7.72 -6.56 12.92
N SER A 70 -7.83 -5.33 13.43
CA SER A 70 -9.09 -4.59 13.48
C SER A 70 -9.65 -4.31 12.08
N LEU A 71 -8.79 -3.94 11.12
CA LEU A 71 -9.17 -3.76 9.72
C LEU A 71 -9.67 -5.08 9.11
N ILE A 72 -8.91 -6.16 9.26
CA ILE A 72 -9.26 -7.49 8.71
C ILE A 72 -10.59 -7.98 9.29
N LYS A 73 -10.78 -7.84 10.60
CA LYS A 73 -12.06 -8.18 11.22
C LYS A 73 -13.21 -7.39 10.59
N SER A 74 -13.05 -6.08 10.42
CA SER A 74 -14.08 -5.23 9.82
C SER A 74 -14.39 -5.62 8.37
N LEU A 75 -13.39 -5.98 7.57
CA LEU A 75 -13.58 -6.46 6.19
C LEU A 75 -14.34 -7.79 6.17
N ASN A 76 -13.98 -8.71 7.06
CA ASN A 76 -14.65 -10.00 7.15
C ASN A 76 -16.12 -9.85 7.59
N ASP A 77 -16.38 -9.02 8.60
CA ASP A 77 -17.74 -8.75 9.08
C ASP A 77 -18.60 -8.05 8.02
N HIS A 78 -17.98 -7.21 7.19
CA HIS A 78 -18.68 -6.44 6.15
C HIS A 78 -18.98 -7.24 4.89
N TRP A 79 -17.99 -8.02 4.41
CA TRP A 79 -18.11 -8.74 3.14
C TRP A 79 -17.96 -10.27 3.25
N GLY A 80 -17.11 -10.76 4.17
CA GLY A 80 -16.77 -12.18 4.31
C GLY A 80 -15.96 -12.76 3.13
N GLU A 81 -15.85 -12.02 2.03
CA GLU A 81 -15.14 -12.38 0.81
C GLU A 81 -14.42 -11.16 0.22
N LEU A 82 -13.33 -11.38 -0.53
CA LEU A 82 -12.56 -10.30 -1.14
C LEU A 82 -12.01 -10.72 -2.52
N ASP A 83 -12.14 -9.84 -3.52
CA ASP A 83 -11.59 -10.07 -4.87
C ASP A 83 -10.17 -9.53 -5.01
N PHE A 84 -9.85 -8.38 -4.38
CA PHE A 84 -8.54 -7.76 -4.55
C PHE A 84 -8.08 -6.95 -3.34
N LEU A 85 -6.74 -6.86 -3.23
CA LEU A 85 -6.04 -5.96 -2.31
C LEU A 85 -5.03 -5.13 -3.10
N ILE A 86 -5.06 -3.80 -2.93
CA ILE A 86 -4.06 -2.88 -3.47
C ILE A 86 -3.24 -2.31 -2.32
N HIS A 87 -1.95 -2.67 -2.30
CA HIS A 87 -0.96 -2.17 -1.36
C HIS A 87 -0.16 -1.04 -2.00
N SER A 88 -0.60 0.20 -1.78
CA SER A 88 0.06 1.41 -2.32
C SER A 88 0.64 2.26 -1.21
N LEU A 89 1.48 1.64 -0.37
CA LEU A 89 2.10 2.24 0.79
C LEU A 89 3.59 2.45 0.58
N ALA A 90 4.10 3.56 1.10
CA ALA A 90 5.51 3.86 1.17
C ALA A 90 5.76 4.91 2.26
N PHE A 91 6.81 4.71 3.04
CA PHE A 91 7.26 5.67 4.04
C PHE A 91 8.77 5.59 4.24
N ALA A 92 9.41 6.74 4.32
CA ALA A 92 10.75 6.91 4.85
C ALA A 92 10.84 8.24 5.60
N ASP A 93 11.64 8.29 6.65
CA ASP A 93 11.92 9.55 7.34
C ASP A 93 12.72 10.46 6.40
N GLN A 94 12.33 11.73 6.30
CA GLN A 94 12.93 12.69 5.39
C GLN A 94 14.44 12.84 5.62
N LYS A 95 14.90 12.75 6.87
CA LYS A 95 16.33 12.79 7.21
C LYS A 95 17.15 11.70 6.54
N ASP A 96 16.57 10.51 6.30
CA ASP A 96 17.24 9.36 5.68
C ASP A 96 17.15 9.41 4.12
N LEU A 97 16.39 10.36 3.57
CA LEU A 97 16.35 10.65 2.13
C LEU A 97 17.23 11.86 1.74
N GLN A 98 17.66 12.68 2.71
CA GLN A 98 18.43 13.90 2.47
C GLN A 98 19.93 13.76 2.72
N LYS A 99 20.36 12.71 3.40
CA LYS A 99 21.76 12.42 3.71
C LYS A 99 22.32 11.40 2.72
N GLU A 100 23.62 11.13 2.80
CA GLU A 100 24.24 10.02 2.09
C GLU A 100 23.59 8.68 2.49
N PHE A 101 23.42 7.78 1.54
CA PHE A 101 22.80 6.48 1.81
C PHE A 101 23.49 5.70 2.94
N SER A 102 24.83 5.75 2.99
CA SER A 102 25.64 5.11 4.03
C SER A 102 25.38 5.65 5.45
N SER A 103 24.76 6.83 5.54
CA SER A 103 24.38 7.47 6.82
C SER A 103 22.93 7.18 7.22
N THR A 104 22.25 6.25 6.55
CA THR A 104 20.91 5.81 6.91
C THR A 104 20.90 5.25 8.34
N THR A 105 19.98 5.75 9.15
CA THR A 105 19.88 5.29 10.54
C THR A 105 19.28 3.88 10.62
N ARG A 106 19.66 3.11 11.67
CA ARG A 106 19.07 1.78 11.92
C ARG A 106 17.53 1.86 12.03
N GLU A 107 17.06 2.84 12.77
CA GLU A 107 15.63 3.07 13.02
C GLU A 107 14.92 3.47 11.72
N GLY A 108 15.50 4.36 10.92
CA GLY A 108 14.92 4.77 9.64
C GLY A 108 14.90 3.63 8.62
N PHE A 109 15.96 2.82 8.58
CA PHE A 109 16.00 1.63 7.74
C PHE A 109 14.91 0.62 8.13
N ALA A 110 14.80 0.30 9.43
CA ALA A 110 13.79 -0.62 9.95
C ALA A 110 12.37 -0.12 9.64
N LYS A 111 12.09 1.16 9.94
CA LYS A 111 10.77 1.76 9.73
C LYS A 111 10.37 1.82 8.25
N ALA A 112 11.30 2.15 7.36
CA ALA A 112 11.04 2.15 5.92
C ALA A 112 10.65 0.74 5.42
N HIS A 113 11.35 -0.30 5.89
CA HIS A 113 11.04 -1.69 5.54
C HIS A 113 9.74 -2.17 6.18
N GLU A 114 9.50 -1.83 7.44
CA GLU A 114 8.28 -2.19 8.17
C GLU A 114 7.03 -1.68 7.44
N ILE A 115 6.99 -0.38 7.12
CA ILE A 115 5.81 0.23 6.50
C ILE A 115 5.72 -0.08 5.00
N SER A 116 6.86 -0.06 4.28
CA SER A 116 6.81 -0.12 2.81
C SER A 116 6.93 -1.54 2.23
N ALA A 117 7.33 -2.52 3.04
CA ALA A 117 7.52 -3.90 2.60
C ALA A 117 6.85 -4.93 3.51
N PHE A 118 7.22 -4.96 4.81
CA PHE A 118 6.73 -5.98 5.74
C PHE A 118 5.20 -5.91 5.92
N SER A 119 4.62 -4.71 5.92
CA SER A 119 3.17 -4.52 6.08
C SER A 119 2.31 -5.31 5.08
N LEU A 120 2.87 -5.68 3.92
CA LEU A 120 2.19 -6.54 2.96
C LEU A 120 1.89 -7.93 3.54
N LEU A 121 2.80 -8.49 4.36
CA LEU A 121 2.67 -9.87 4.87
C LEU A 121 1.46 -10.03 5.78
N PRO A 122 1.31 -9.27 6.89
CA PRO A 122 0.16 -9.42 7.77
C PRO A 122 -1.17 -9.01 7.10
N LEU A 123 -1.15 -8.07 6.17
CA LEU A 123 -2.35 -7.75 5.39
C LEU A 123 -2.77 -8.94 4.52
N VAL A 124 -1.83 -9.58 3.83
CA VAL A 124 -2.11 -10.75 2.99
C VAL A 124 -2.53 -11.94 3.82
N GLU A 125 -1.88 -12.22 4.95
CA GLU A 125 -2.27 -13.26 5.90
C GLU A 125 -3.76 -13.11 6.30
N GLY A 126 -4.17 -11.87 6.62
CA GLY A 126 -5.53 -11.58 7.03
C GLY A 126 -6.57 -11.68 5.90
N VAL A 127 -6.25 -11.26 4.67
CA VAL A 127 -7.24 -11.28 3.56
C VAL A 127 -7.24 -12.57 2.77
N ALA A 128 -6.18 -13.37 2.79
CA ALA A 128 -6.09 -14.60 2.02
C ALA A 128 -7.23 -15.60 2.30
N PRO A 129 -7.71 -15.80 3.54
CA PRO A 129 -8.88 -16.62 3.80
C PRO A 129 -10.13 -16.17 3.06
N MET A 130 -10.42 -14.85 3.03
CA MET A 130 -11.57 -14.28 2.32
C MET A 130 -11.47 -14.49 0.81
N MET A 131 -10.26 -14.41 0.25
CA MET A 131 -10.02 -14.70 -1.17
C MET A 131 -10.14 -16.20 -1.48
N LYS A 132 -9.62 -17.05 -0.60
CA LYS A 132 -9.74 -18.54 -0.74
C LYS A 132 -11.20 -18.97 -0.74
N ASN A 133 -12.01 -18.44 0.18
CA ASN A 133 -13.44 -18.74 0.26
C ASN A 133 -14.19 -18.39 -1.01
N LYS A 134 -13.75 -17.36 -1.72
CA LYS A 134 -14.30 -16.93 -3.01
C LYS A 134 -13.77 -17.75 -4.20
N GLY A 135 -12.74 -18.55 -4.03
CA GLY A 135 -12.08 -19.33 -5.09
C GLY A 135 -10.97 -18.59 -5.83
N GLY A 136 -10.44 -17.52 -5.26
CA GLY A 136 -9.30 -16.79 -5.80
C GLY A 136 -9.35 -15.29 -5.56
N GLY A 137 -8.28 -14.60 -5.96
CA GLY A 137 -8.16 -13.16 -5.78
C GLY A 137 -6.96 -12.54 -6.49
N SER A 138 -6.76 -11.25 -6.30
CA SER A 138 -5.63 -10.51 -6.85
C SER A 138 -5.05 -9.55 -5.83
N ILE A 139 -3.75 -9.64 -5.61
CA ILE A 139 -2.99 -8.75 -4.73
C ILE A 139 -2.02 -7.97 -5.60
N ILE A 140 -2.01 -6.65 -5.48
CA ILE A 140 -1.12 -5.77 -6.23
C ILE A 140 -0.41 -4.84 -5.26
N SER A 141 0.91 -4.79 -5.37
CA SER A 141 1.77 -3.87 -4.62
C SER A 141 2.39 -2.83 -5.56
N MET A 142 2.58 -1.61 -5.06
CA MET A 142 3.21 -0.54 -5.83
C MET A 142 4.70 -0.45 -5.51
N SER A 143 5.53 -0.65 -6.54
CA SER A 143 6.98 -0.50 -6.50
C SER A 143 7.47 0.67 -7.35
N PHE A 144 8.77 0.79 -7.47
CA PHE A 144 9.46 1.81 -8.26
C PHE A 144 10.79 1.24 -8.77
N ILE A 145 11.29 1.74 -9.89
CA ILE A 145 12.52 1.29 -10.52
C ILE A 145 13.74 1.29 -9.58
N GLY A 146 13.70 2.11 -8.52
CA GLY A 146 14.72 2.15 -7.46
C GLY A 146 14.90 0.83 -6.70
N SER A 147 14.03 -0.16 -6.88
CA SER A 147 14.23 -1.54 -6.41
C SER A 147 15.37 -2.26 -7.14
N ASN A 148 15.63 -1.89 -8.38
CA ASN A 148 16.61 -2.54 -9.27
C ASN A 148 17.78 -1.62 -9.63
N LEU A 149 17.59 -0.31 -9.60
CA LEU A 149 18.58 0.70 -9.95
C LEU A 149 18.84 1.64 -8.78
N ALA A 150 20.06 2.12 -8.65
CA ALA A 150 20.41 3.16 -7.69
C ALA A 150 19.90 4.52 -8.20
N VAL A 151 18.69 4.88 -7.78
CA VAL A 151 18.07 6.16 -8.13
C VAL A 151 18.54 7.24 -7.14
N PRO A 152 19.03 8.40 -7.63
CA PRO A 152 19.45 9.50 -6.76
C PRO A 152 18.35 9.90 -5.78
N HIS A 153 18.73 10.16 -4.54
CA HIS A 153 17.83 10.61 -3.45
C HIS A 153 16.69 9.64 -3.07
N TYR A 154 16.63 8.44 -3.67
CA TYR A 154 15.66 7.43 -3.29
C TYR A 154 16.12 6.58 -2.09
N HIS A 155 17.42 6.44 -1.91
CA HIS A 155 18.13 5.90 -0.72
C HIS A 155 17.46 4.65 -0.12
N VAL A 156 17.07 4.72 1.16
CA VAL A 156 16.49 3.59 1.92
C VAL A 156 15.22 3.01 1.28
N MET A 157 14.51 3.79 0.47
CA MET A 157 13.34 3.29 -0.24
C MET A 157 13.67 2.29 -1.34
N GLY A 158 14.87 2.35 -1.94
CA GLY A 158 15.33 1.35 -2.91
C GLY A 158 15.35 -0.07 -2.32
N PRO A 159 16.15 -0.32 -1.28
CA PRO A 159 16.14 -1.60 -0.55
C PRO A 159 14.75 -2.01 -0.06
N ALA A 160 13.93 -1.08 0.46
CA ALA A 160 12.58 -1.40 0.90
C ALA A 160 11.69 -1.90 -0.26
N LYS A 161 11.77 -1.26 -1.44
CA LYS A 161 11.03 -1.73 -2.62
C LYS A 161 11.56 -3.05 -3.19
N ALA A 162 12.87 -3.29 -3.14
CA ALA A 162 13.46 -4.59 -3.49
C ALA A 162 12.94 -5.70 -2.55
N SER A 163 12.86 -5.42 -1.25
CA SER A 163 12.27 -6.33 -0.26
C SER A 163 10.79 -6.60 -0.53
N LEU A 164 10.00 -5.57 -0.87
CA LEU A 164 8.59 -5.71 -1.26
C LEU A 164 8.42 -6.64 -2.48
N GLU A 165 9.23 -6.45 -3.51
CA GLU A 165 9.19 -7.28 -4.72
C GLU A 165 9.59 -8.72 -4.46
N ALA A 166 10.64 -8.94 -3.64
CA ALA A 166 11.03 -10.28 -3.22
C ALA A 166 9.91 -10.97 -2.43
N SER A 167 9.34 -10.30 -1.43
CA SER A 167 8.21 -10.81 -0.62
C SER A 167 7.01 -11.16 -1.50
N SER A 168 6.69 -10.32 -2.48
CA SER A 168 5.60 -10.58 -3.42
C SER A 168 5.81 -11.86 -4.24
N ARG A 169 7.04 -12.17 -4.63
CA ARG A 169 7.35 -13.45 -5.34
C ARG A 169 7.11 -14.67 -4.45
N TYR A 170 7.48 -14.62 -3.16
CA TYR A 170 7.19 -15.70 -2.21
C TYR A 170 5.70 -15.87 -1.99
N LEU A 171 4.96 -14.77 -1.80
CA LEU A 171 3.50 -14.80 -1.67
C LEU A 171 2.81 -15.33 -2.93
N ALA A 172 3.29 -14.99 -4.12
CA ALA A 172 2.75 -15.49 -5.38
C ALA A 172 2.89 -17.03 -5.48
N ARG A 173 4.04 -17.57 -5.05
CA ARG A 173 4.26 -19.03 -4.98
C ARG A 173 3.35 -19.70 -3.96
N GLU A 174 3.22 -19.12 -2.77
CA GLU A 174 2.44 -19.67 -1.66
C GLU A 174 0.93 -19.68 -1.99
N LEU A 175 0.44 -18.60 -2.59
CA LEU A 175 -0.99 -18.37 -2.80
C LEU A 175 -1.50 -18.84 -4.17
N GLY A 176 -0.59 -19.10 -5.10
CA GLY A 176 -0.93 -19.59 -6.45
C GLY A 176 -1.83 -20.84 -6.47
N PRO A 177 -1.60 -21.88 -5.63
CA PRO A 177 -2.48 -23.05 -5.54
C PRO A 177 -3.94 -22.71 -5.18
N TYR A 178 -4.19 -21.55 -4.58
CA TYR A 178 -5.52 -21.06 -4.21
C TYR A 178 -6.11 -20.09 -5.24
N ASN A 179 -5.54 -20.01 -6.45
CA ASN A 179 -5.96 -19.08 -7.50
C ASN A 179 -5.88 -17.61 -7.06
N ILE A 180 -4.95 -17.27 -6.16
CA ILE A 180 -4.67 -15.90 -5.73
C ILE A 180 -3.38 -15.45 -6.41
N ARG A 181 -3.49 -14.43 -7.26
CA ARG A 181 -2.36 -13.85 -7.99
C ARG A 181 -1.77 -12.71 -7.19
N VAL A 182 -0.45 -12.68 -7.06
CA VAL A 182 0.28 -11.58 -6.42
C VAL A 182 1.23 -10.97 -7.44
N ASN A 183 1.06 -9.67 -7.70
CA ASN A 183 1.85 -8.94 -8.68
C ASN A 183 2.36 -7.62 -8.10
N VAL A 184 3.39 -7.10 -8.71
CA VAL A 184 3.96 -5.80 -8.38
C VAL A 184 3.92 -4.92 -9.62
N VAL A 185 3.49 -3.68 -9.45
CA VAL A 185 3.53 -2.64 -10.49
C VAL A 185 4.67 -1.69 -10.14
N SER A 186 5.70 -1.66 -10.96
CA SER A 186 6.75 -0.64 -10.91
C SER A 186 6.28 0.58 -11.69
N SER A 187 5.79 1.58 -10.99
CA SER A 187 5.31 2.82 -11.62
C SER A 187 6.49 3.69 -12.08
N GLY A 188 6.28 4.52 -13.09
CA GLY A 188 7.21 5.60 -13.42
C GLY A 188 7.28 6.69 -12.33
N ALA A 189 8.06 7.73 -12.56
CA ALA A 189 8.21 8.88 -11.66
C ALA A 189 6.93 9.73 -11.65
N ILE A 190 5.95 9.35 -10.83
CA ILE A 190 4.67 10.04 -10.70
C ILE A 190 4.74 11.03 -9.54
N LYS A 191 4.39 12.30 -9.78
CA LYS A 191 4.29 13.34 -8.74
C LYS A 191 3.14 13.04 -7.77
N THR A 192 3.47 12.54 -6.60
CA THR A 192 2.55 12.26 -5.49
C THR A 192 2.94 13.05 -4.24
N LEU A 193 2.14 12.94 -3.19
CA LEU A 193 2.54 13.48 -1.88
C LEU A 193 3.81 12.79 -1.34
N SER A 194 3.93 11.47 -1.54
CA SER A 194 5.09 10.70 -1.09
C SER A 194 6.35 11.06 -1.86
N SER A 195 6.27 11.30 -3.17
CA SER A 195 7.42 11.69 -4.00
C SER A 195 7.90 13.13 -3.76
N ALA A 196 7.06 13.98 -3.17
CA ALA A 196 7.42 15.37 -2.84
C ALA A 196 8.55 15.47 -1.79
N GLY A 197 8.81 14.42 -1.03
CA GLY A 197 9.93 14.34 -0.08
C GLY A 197 11.27 13.95 -0.71
N ILE A 198 11.28 13.54 -1.99
CA ILE A 198 12.48 13.11 -2.72
C ILE A 198 13.01 14.31 -3.50
N LYS A 199 14.26 14.68 -3.24
CA LYS A 199 14.93 15.79 -3.93
C LYS A 199 15.05 15.45 -5.44
N ASP A 200 14.86 16.45 -6.28
CA ASP A 200 15.02 16.37 -7.75
C ASP A 200 14.18 15.25 -8.44
N PHE A 201 13.11 14.78 -7.78
CA PHE A 201 12.24 13.71 -8.30
C PHE A 201 11.62 14.03 -9.69
N ALA A 202 11.55 15.32 -10.05
CA ALA A 202 11.01 15.71 -11.36
C ALA A 202 11.99 15.50 -12.52
N GLU A 203 13.25 15.18 -12.22
CA GLU A 203 14.32 14.93 -13.21
C GLU A 203 14.51 13.42 -13.49
N LEU A 204 13.76 12.58 -12.77
CA LEU A 204 13.72 11.13 -12.93
C LEU A 204 12.65 10.73 -13.97
#